data_b6ed16f2edd7542ded048a38df644585
#
_entry.id   b6ed16f2edd7542ded048a38df644585
#
_cell.length_a   1.000
_cell.length_b   1.000
_cell.length_c   1.000
_cell.angle_alpha   90.00
_cell.angle_beta   90.00
_cell.angle_gamma   90.00
#
_symmetry.space_group_name_H-M   'P 1'
#
loop_
_entity.id
_entity.type
_entity.pdbx_description
1 polymer ?
#
loop_
_entity_poly.entity_id
_entity_poly.type
_entity_poly.pdbx_seq_one_letter_code
_entity_poly.pdbx_strand_id
1 'polypeptide(L)'
;MKIESVQLKHALHFADLKLKFNDKPITLILGDQGSGKTAILKFTYQALTWFAARYKDFRAAGVVMHDQDIMFTRLQSKIDIRVRIPNDIGTLTEASEPQDKALSYCDWQLYKTLNSHGIGTSKAETQQLENLVELYQNAIKHDQLQGLPLIAYYPAERFVNEMNIQSKNNPAVFQTSHAYEISTIPYTTFNRFFEWFREISDIENAQIAQLFQQLVSNPSVQKNRDNDFLQQLVNAQKQM
;
A
#
# COMPACT_ATOMS: atom_id res chain seq x y z
N MET A 1 11.30 -3.51 3.93
CA MET A 1 10.53 -3.70 5.19
C MET A 1 9.90 -5.09 5.18
N LYS A 2 9.91 -5.83 6.30
CA LYS A 2 9.34 -7.16 6.43
C LYS A 2 8.64 -7.32 7.78
N ILE A 3 7.44 -7.90 7.80
CA ILE A 3 6.73 -8.15 9.07
C ILE A 3 7.44 -9.27 9.83
N GLU A 4 7.79 -9.05 11.09
CA GLU A 4 8.36 -10.06 11.99
C GLU A 4 7.32 -10.70 12.90
N SER A 5 6.41 -9.88 13.44
CA SER A 5 5.32 -10.41 14.25
C SER A 5 4.11 -9.48 14.24
N VAL A 6 2.95 -10.09 14.46
CA VAL A 6 1.69 -9.41 14.76
C VAL A 6 1.09 -10.07 15.99
N GLN A 7 0.67 -9.26 16.95
CA GLN A 7 -0.07 -9.72 18.10
C GLN A 7 -1.42 -9.03 18.17
N LEU A 8 -2.46 -9.82 18.32
CA LEU A 8 -3.85 -9.38 18.47
C LEU A 8 -4.31 -9.70 19.89
N LYS A 9 -4.70 -8.68 20.65
CA LYS A 9 -5.26 -8.88 22.00
C LYS A 9 -6.70 -8.41 22.04
N HIS A 10 -7.58 -9.26 22.50
CA HIS A 10 -9.01 -9.01 22.64
C HIS A 10 -9.65 -8.49 21.35
N ALA A 11 -9.22 -9.02 20.20
CA ALA A 11 -9.67 -8.63 18.86
C ALA A 11 -10.59 -9.71 18.29
N LEU A 12 -11.85 -9.38 18.05
CA LEU A 12 -12.91 -10.31 17.67
C LEU A 12 -12.96 -11.51 18.64
N HIS A 13 -12.60 -12.72 18.17
CA HIS A 13 -12.56 -13.94 19.00
C HIS A 13 -11.16 -14.27 19.54
N PHE A 14 -10.14 -13.46 19.20
CA PHE A 14 -8.77 -13.68 19.68
C PHE A 14 -8.57 -13.02 21.05
N ALA A 15 -8.40 -13.83 22.09
CA ALA A 15 -8.06 -13.32 23.43
C ALA A 15 -6.62 -12.78 23.46
N ASP A 16 -5.67 -13.58 22.99
CA ASP A 16 -4.27 -13.19 22.74
C ASP A 16 -3.69 -14.13 21.68
N LEU A 17 -3.50 -13.59 20.47
CA LEU A 17 -2.91 -14.32 19.35
C LEU A 17 -1.61 -13.62 18.95
N LYS A 18 -0.48 -14.31 19.07
CA LYS A 18 0.82 -13.82 18.60
C LYS A 18 1.32 -14.66 17.45
N LEU A 19 1.45 -14.05 16.29
CA LEU A 19 2.03 -14.65 15.09
C LEU A 19 3.45 -14.14 14.91
N LYS A 20 4.39 -15.06 14.69
CA LYS A 20 5.77 -14.75 14.29
C LYS A 20 5.95 -15.22 12.86
N PHE A 21 6.51 -14.36 12.03
CA PHE A 21 6.77 -14.64 10.63
C PHE A 21 8.25 -15.02 10.45
N ASN A 22 8.48 -16.10 9.72
CA ASN A 22 9.84 -16.54 9.39
C ASN A 22 10.44 -15.66 8.28
N ASP A 23 11.75 -15.77 8.05
CA ASP A 23 12.47 -15.07 6.98
C ASP A 23 12.10 -15.56 5.55
N LYS A 24 11.12 -16.43 5.43
CA LYS A 24 10.64 -16.90 4.13
C LYS A 24 9.85 -15.80 3.41
N PRO A 25 9.88 -15.75 2.07
CA PRO A 25 9.16 -14.73 1.30
C PRO A 25 7.65 -14.91 1.35
N ILE A 26 7.16 -16.12 1.63
CA ILE A 26 5.73 -16.46 1.64
C ILE A 26 5.37 -17.03 3.00
N THR A 27 4.24 -16.57 3.55
CA THR A 27 3.60 -17.14 4.75
C THR A 27 2.20 -17.60 4.37
N LEU A 28 1.90 -18.86 4.65
CA LEU A 28 0.59 -19.45 4.43
C LEU A 28 -0.14 -19.62 5.77
N ILE A 29 -1.34 -19.05 5.89
CA ILE A 29 -2.20 -19.20 7.07
C ILE A 29 -3.30 -20.20 6.74
N LEU A 30 -3.27 -21.35 7.40
CA LEU A 30 -4.24 -22.44 7.25
C LEU A 30 -5.13 -22.53 8.49
N GLY A 31 -6.35 -23.02 8.29
CA GLY A 31 -7.30 -23.23 9.37
C GLY A 31 -8.71 -23.44 8.83
N ASP A 32 -9.62 -23.89 9.68
CA ASP A 32 -11.02 -24.17 9.35
C ASP A 32 -11.80 -22.90 8.99
N GLN A 33 -12.97 -23.06 8.40
CA GLN A 33 -13.88 -21.95 8.15
C GLN A 33 -14.25 -21.29 9.48
N GLY A 34 -14.24 -19.95 9.53
CA GLY A 34 -14.53 -19.20 10.76
C GLY A 34 -13.35 -19.06 11.73
N SER A 35 -12.18 -19.68 11.50
CA SER A 35 -11.02 -19.60 12.38
C SER A 35 -10.34 -18.23 12.45
N GLY A 36 -10.81 -17.21 11.72
CA GLY A 36 -10.33 -15.84 11.78
C GLY A 36 -9.18 -15.49 10.83
N LYS A 37 -8.88 -16.32 9.84
CA LYS A 37 -7.80 -16.04 8.85
C LYS A 37 -7.94 -14.66 8.19
N THR A 38 -9.14 -14.33 7.75
CA THR A 38 -9.46 -13.03 7.13
C THR A 38 -9.28 -11.90 8.13
N ALA A 39 -9.64 -12.11 9.40
CA ALA A 39 -9.46 -11.12 10.47
C ALA A 39 -7.98 -10.83 10.72
N ILE A 40 -7.12 -11.86 10.74
CA ILE A 40 -5.67 -11.70 10.88
C ILE A 40 -5.12 -10.83 9.75
N LEU A 41 -5.49 -11.11 8.50
CA LEU A 41 -5.05 -10.30 7.35
C LEU A 41 -5.58 -8.86 7.44
N LYS A 42 -6.87 -8.68 7.80
CA LYS A 42 -7.48 -7.37 8.01
C LYS A 42 -6.72 -6.55 9.04
N PHE A 43 -6.45 -7.10 10.22
CA PHE A 43 -5.76 -6.38 11.30
C PHE A 43 -4.30 -6.09 10.96
N THR A 44 -3.62 -7.01 10.27
CA THR A 44 -2.26 -6.80 9.77
C THR A 44 -2.25 -5.64 8.76
N TYR A 45 -3.19 -5.63 7.82
CA TYR A 45 -3.35 -4.53 6.87
C TYR A 45 -3.64 -3.21 7.58
N GLN A 46 -4.59 -3.16 8.52
CA GLN A 46 -4.89 -1.96 9.29
C GLN A 46 -3.62 -1.39 9.96
N ALA A 47 -2.81 -2.25 10.57
CA ALA A 47 -1.55 -1.82 11.16
C ALA A 47 -0.58 -1.24 10.13
N LEU A 48 -0.43 -1.86 8.96
CA LEU A 48 0.47 -1.39 7.90
C LEU A 48 0.02 -0.08 7.26
N THR A 49 -1.29 0.22 7.22
CA THR A 49 -1.79 1.50 6.68
C THR A 49 -1.28 2.72 7.45
N TRP A 50 -0.87 2.54 8.69
CA TRP A 50 -0.30 3.61 9.51
C TRP A 50 1.07 4.06 9.00
N PHE A 51 1.89 3.13 8.46
CA PHE A 51 3.12 3.50 7.78
C PHE A 51 2.83 4.39 6.56
N ALA A 52 1.88 3.97 5.73
CA ALA A 52 1.47 4.72 4.54
C ALA A 52 0.93 6.12 4.89
N ALA A 53 0.09 6.20 5.92
CA ALA A 53 -0.49 7.46 6.38
C ALA A 53 0.59 8.41 6.94
N ARG A 54 1.46 7.92 7.82
CA ARG A 54 2.56 8.70 8.42
C ARG A 54 3.60 9.14 7.41
N TYR A 55 3.84 8.33 6.36
CA TYR A 55 4.73 8.73 5.28
C TYR A 55 4.22 9.96 4.51
N LYS A 56 2.90 10.06 4.34
CA LYS A 56 2.26 11.21 3.70
C LYS A 56 2.22 12.43 4.61
N ASP A 57 1.81 12.26 5.85
CA ASP A 57 1.71 13.29 6.89
C ASP A 57 1.86 12.63 8.27
N PHE A 58 2.80 13.11 9.09
CA PHE A 58 3.04 12.61 10.46
C PHE A 58 1.81 12.71 11.38
N ARG A 59 0.82 13.50 11.03
CA ARG A 59 -0.44 13.63 11.76
C ARG A 59 -1.55 12.72 11.22
N ALA A 60 -1.38 12.18 10.01
CA ALA A 60 -2.39 11.34 9.38
C ALA A 60 -2.55 10.01 10.13
N ALA A 61 -3.77 9.58 10.34
CA ALA A 61 -4.07 8.26 10.88
C ALA A 61 -4.24 7.25 9.75
N GLY A 62 -3.76 6.02 9.97
CA GLY A 62 -4.12 4.88 9.14
C GLY A 62 -5.54 4.38 9.43
N VAL A 63 -5.90 3.25 8.86
CA VAL A 63 -7.20 2.62 9.10
C VAL A 63 -7.27 2.16 10.56
N VAL A 64 -8.33 2.56 11.26
CA VAL A 64 -8.55 2.23 12.67
C VAL A 64 -9.47 1.01 12.80
N MET A 65 -9.37 0.32 13.94
CA MET A 65 -10.32 -0.73 14.31
C MET A 65 -11.72 -0.15 14.54
N HIS A 66 -12.74 -0.92 14.20
CA HIS A 66 -14.14 -0.60 14.53
C HIS A 66 -14.48 -1.07 15.95
N ASP A 67 -15.57 -0.54 16.51
CA ASP A 67 -16.05 -0.95 17.84
C ASP A 67 -16.40 -2.45 17.87
N GLN A 68 -16.91 -2.98 16.76
CA GLN A 68 -17.23 -4.40 16.57
C GLN A 68 -15.99 -5.32 16.53
N ASP A 69 -14.82 -4.76 16.33
CA ASP A 69 -13.56 -5.52 16.34
C ASP A 69 -13.08 -5.82 17.77
N ILE A 70 -13.66 -5.19 18.78
CA ILE A 70 -13.36 -5.50 20.18
C ILE A 70 -14.04 -6.82 20.55
N MET A 71 -13.30 -7.70 21.24
CA MET A 71 -13.82 -8.98 21.73
C MET A 71 -15.02 -8.73 22.64
N PHE A 72 -16.09 -9.49 22.42
CA PHE A 72 -17.26 -9.47 23.31
C PHE A 72 -16.82 -9.67 24.76
N THR A 73 -17.35 -8.91 25.69
CA THR A 73 -16.96 -8.87 27.11
C THR A 73 -15.67 -8.11 27.44
N ARG A 74 -15.04 -7.48 26.46
CA ARG A 74 -13.86 -6.63 26.69
C ARG A 74 -14.15 -5.19 26.29
N LEU A 75 -13.43 -4.28 26.95
CA LEU A 75 -13.56 -2.84 26.66
C LEU A 75 -12.45 -2.31 25.75
N GLN A 76 -11.43 -3.12 25.51
CA GLN A 76 -10.29 -2.71 24.70
C GLN A 76 -9.80 -3.85 23.81
N SER A 77 -9.43 -3.50 22.59
CA SER A 77 -8.67 -4.33 21.67
C SER A 77 -7.34 -3.67 21.32
N LYS A 78 -6.33 -4.49 21.05
CA LYS A 78 -4.98 -4.02 20.72
C LYS A 78 -4.40 -4.82 19.56
N ILE A 79 -3.70 -4.11 18.68
CA ILE A 79 -2.82 -4.68 17.64
C ILE A 79 -1.40 -4.21 17.94
N ASP A 80 -0.48 -5.14 18.12
CA ASP A 80 0.96 -4.88 18.13
C ASP A 80 1.55 -5.41 16.82
N ILE A 81 2.34 -4.63 16.15
CA ILE A 81 3.07 -5.07 14.97
C ILE A 81 4.55 -4.75 15.11
N ARG A 82 5.40 -5.68 14.66
CA ARG A 82 6.85 -5.52 14.54
C ARG A 82 7.26 -5.76 13.11
N VAL A 83 8.07 -4.86 12.59
CA VAL A 83 8.66 -4.97 11.26
C VAL A 83 10.18 -4.89 11.33
N ARG A 84 10.85 -5.64 10.48
CA ARG A 84 12.30 -5.54 10.26
C ARG A 84 12.58 -4.41 9.28
N ILE A 85 13.59 -3.62 9.63
CA ILE A 85 14.09 -2.54 8.79
C ILE A 85 15.13 -3.14 7.84
N PRO A 86 15.06 -2.87 6.53
CA PRO A 86 16.10 -3.26 5.59
C PRO A 86 17.44 -2.56 5.92
N ASN A 87 18.55 -3.26 5.74
CA ASN A 87 19.88 -2.73 6.07
C ASN A 87 20.27 -1.48 5.26
N ASP A 88 19.74 -1.36 4.05
CA ASP A 88 19.95 -0.22 3.14
C ASP A 88 19.19 1.04 3.57
N ILE A 89 18.19 0.90 4.45
CA ILE A 89 17.45 2.03 5.02
C ILE A 89 18.12 2.56 6.30
N GLY A 90 18.74 1.68 7.09
CA GLY A 90 19.41 2.06 8.32
C GLY A 90 18.84 1.37 9.57
N THR A 91 19.11 1.98 10.73
CA THR A 91 18.68 1.46 12.04
C THR A 91 18.07 2.57 12.87
N LEU A 92 17.13 2.21 13.76
CA LEU A 92 16.61 3.13 14.77
C LEU A 92 17.53 3.16 15.99
N THR A 93 17.57 4.29 16.68
CA THR A 93 18.23 4.44 17.98
C THR A 93 17.18 4.40 19.10
N GLU A 94 17.43 3.62 20.14
CA GLU A 94 16.59 3.60 21.32
C GLU A 94 17.00 4.75 22.26
N ALA A 95 16.13 5.75 22.37
CA ALA A 95 16.41 6.99 23.13
C ALA A 95 16.48 6.80 24.66
N SER A 96 16.32 5.58 25.19
CA SER A 96 16.11 5.32 26.61
C SER A 96 17.25 4.57 27.32
N GLU A 97 18.33 4.18 26.63
CA GLU A 97 19.49 3.56 27.24
C GLU A 97 20.78 4.35 27.02
N PRO A 98 21.72 4.40 28.00
CA PRO A 98 22.98 5.16 27.89
C PRO A 98 23.99 4.59 26.89
N GLN A 99 23.68 3.52 26.20
CA GLN A 99 24.37 3.00 25.02
C GLN A 99 23.37 2.93 23.90
N ASP A 100 23.52 3.78 22.88
CA ASP A 100 22.72 3.82 21.65
C ASP A 100 22.69 2.44 20.97
N LYS A 101 21.73 1.61 21.36
CA LYS A 101 21.54 0.30 20.74
C LYS A 101 20.83 0.48 19.42
N ALA A 102 21.54 0.19 18.35
CA ALA A 102 20.97 0.18 17.01
C ALA A 102 19.89 -0.91 16.90
N LEU A 103 18.64 -0.51 16.62
CA LEU A 103 17.53 -1.43 16.42
C LEU A 103 17.33 -1.68 14.93
N SER A 104 17.35 -2.95 14.52
CA SER A 104 17.01 -3.39 13.16
C SER A 104 15.53 -3.67 12.97
N TYR A 105 14.69 -3.30 13.93
CA TYR A 105 13.24 -3.47 13.89
C TYR A 105 12.53 -2.21 14.40
N CYS A 106 11.25 -2.11 14.06
CA CYS A 106 10.36 -1.04 14.46
C CYS A 106 9.05 -1.64 14.94
N ASP A 107 8.56 -1.13 16.07
CA ASP A 107 7.29 -1.53 16.68
C ASP A 107 6.30 -0.37 16.71
N TRP A 108 5.02 -0.67 16.50
CA TRP A 108 3.94 0.26 16.84
C TRP A 108 2.69 -0.48 17.26
N GLN A 109 1.80 0.24 17.92
CA GLN A 109 0.64 -0.33 18.58
C GLN A 109 -0.60 0.49 18.27
N LEU A 110 -1.70 -0.21 18.04
CA LEU A 110 -3.01 0.37 17.80
C LEU A 110 -3.98 -0.12 18.87
N TYR A 111 -4.77 0.79 19.40
CA TYR A 111 -5.77 0.49 20.40
C TYR A 111 -7.15 0.94 19.96
N LYS A 112 -8.16 0.17 20.31
CA LYS A 112 -9.56 0.55 20.26
C LYS A 112 -10.17 0.32 21.64
N THR A 113 -10.73 1.36 22.24
CA THR A 113 -11.27 1.31 23.60
C THR A 113 -12.68 1.85 23.63
N LEU A 114 -13.61 1.13 24.27
CA LEU A 114 -14.97 1.59 24.54
C LEU A 114 -14.98 2.32 25.90
N ASN A 115 -15.60 3.48 25.93
CA ASN A 115 -15.86 4.19 27.17
C ASN A 115 -17.11 3.61 27.88
N SER A 116 -17.44 4.15 29.06
CA SER A 116 -18.61 3.74 29.85
C SER A 116 -19.97 3.92 29.14
N HIS A 117 -20.00 4.72 28.08
CA HIS A 117 -21.20 4.97 27.27
C HIS A 117 -21.20 4.13 25.96
N GLY A 118 -20.29 3.19 25.81
CA GLY A 118 -20.18 2.35 24.61
C GLY A 118 -19.63 3.06 23.37
N ILE A 119 -19.04 4.25 23.52
CA ILE A 119 -18.43 4.99 22.41
C ILE A 119 -16.97 4.58 22.29
N GLY A 120 -16.58 4.13 21.10
CA GLY A 120 -15.24 3.69 20.81
C GLY A 120 -14.28 4.85 20.51
N THR A 121 -13.15 4.88 21.19
CA THR A 121 -12.01 5.77 20.91
C THR A 121 -10.85 4.98 20.36
N SER A 122 -10.12 5.54 19.40
CA SER A 122 -8.92 4.94 18.81
C SER A 122 -7.70 5.71 19.27
N LYS A 123 -6.65 4.97 19.67
CA LYS A 123 -5.34 5.51 20.01
C LYS A 123 -4.27 4.72 19.30
N ALA A 124 -3.17 5.35 18.95
CA ALA A 124 -2.00 4.69 18.39
C ALA A 124 -0.74 5.16 19.10
N GLU A 125 0.20 4.25 19.30
CA GLU A 125 1.55 4.54 19.75
C GLU A 125 2.49 4.30 18.57
N THR A 126 2.94 5.40 17.94
CA THR A 126 3.61 5.41 16.63
C THR A 126 4.97 6.10 16.65
N GLN A 127 5.58 6.35 17.80
CA GLN A 127 6.84 7.08 17.89
C GLN A 127 7.96 6.40 17.07
N GLN A 128 8.14 5.09 17.22
CA GLN A 128 9.14 4.37 16.43
C GLN A 128 8.78 4.33 14.94
N LEU A 129 7.47 4.27 14.62
CA LEU A 129 7.00 4.32 13.25
C LEU A 129 7.33 5.66 12.58
N GLU A 130 7.20 6.77 13.31
CA GLU A 130 7.56 8.11 12.82
C GLU A 130 9.05 8.19 12.53
N ASN A 131 9.90 7.69 13.43
CA ASN A 131 11.34 7.60 13.20
C ASN A 131 11.69 6.72 11.98
N LEU A 132 10.96 5.59 11.78
CA LEU A 132 11.12 4.74 10.59
C LEU A 132 10.76 5.48 9.31
N VAL A 133 9.67 6.26 9.33
CA VAL A 133 9.26 7.09 8.19
C VAL A 133 10.34 8.12 7.85
N GLU A 134 10.93 8.78 8.84
CA GLU A 134 12.05 9.72 8.64
C GLU A 134 13.27 9.03 8.00
N LEU A 135 13.61 7.80 8.43
CA LEU A 135 14.67 7.03 7.79
C LEU A 135 14.40 6.79 6.30
N TYR A 136 13.18 6.37 5.95
CA TYR A 136 12.80 6.18 4.54
C TYR A 136 12.82 7.50 3.75
N GLN A 137 12.32 8.59 4.31
CA GLN A 137 12.35 9.90 3.66
C GLN A 137 13.78 10.37 3.43
N ASN A 138 14.68 10.15 4.38
CA ASN A 138 16.09 10.52 4.26
C ASN A 138 16.81 9.60 3.24
N ALA A 139 16.56 8.29 3.26
CA ALA A 139 17.13 7.36 2.28
C ALA A 139 16.75 7.76 0.84
N ILE A 140 15.48 8.10 0.60
CA ILE A 140 15.00 8.53 -0.73
C ILE A 140 15.59 9.89 -1.15
N LYS A 141 15.85 10.80 -0.20
CA LYS A 141 16.54 12.07 -0.52
C LYS A 141 17.99 11.84 -0.97
N HIS A 142 18.66 10.83 -0.42
CA HIS A 142 20.03 10.48 -0.79
C HIS A 142 20.09 9.63 -2.06
N ASP A 143 19.16 8.72 -2.23
CA ASP A 143 19.05 7.86 -3.41
C ASP A 143 17.59 7.82 -3.90
N GLN A 144 17.33 8.50 -5.01
CA GLN A 144 15.98 8.56 -5.62
C GLN A 144 15.49 7.21 -6.15
N LEU A 145 16.38 6.22 -6.32
CA LEU A 145 16.02 4.87 -6.72
C LEU A 145 15.62 4.00 -5.52
N GLN A 146 15.80 4.51 -4.30
CA GLN A 146 15.38 3.81 -3.09
C GLN A 146 13.86 3.63 -3.08
N GLY A 147 13.41 2.39 -3.14
CA GLY A 147 12.00 2.05 -3.18
C GLY A 147 11.30 2.14 -1.82
N LEU A 148 10.02 2.48 -1.84
CA LEU A 148 9.14 2.35 -0.68
C LEU A 148 8.64 0.90 -0.53
N PRO A 149 8.29 0.43 0.69
CA PRO A 149 7.68 -0.87 0.89
C PRO A 149 6.37 -0.98 0.12
N LEU A 150 6.20 -2.02 -0.68
CA LEU A 150 4.92 -2.30 -1.32
C LEU A 150 3.95 -2.88 -0.29
N ILE A 151 2.81 -2.21 -0.09
CA ILE A 151 1.73 -2.67 0.77
C ILE A 151 0.50 -2.88 -0.11
N ALA A 152 0.06 -4.13 -0.26
CA ALA A 152 -1.14 -4.48 -1.01
C ALA A 152 -2.01 -5.42 -0.16
N TYR A 153 -3.30 -5.14 -0.11
CA TYR A 153 -4.30 -5.96 0.57
C TYR A 153 -5.42 -6.33 -0.38
N TYR A 154 -5.67 -7.62 -0.50
CA TYR A 154 -6.76 -8.15 -1.30
C TYR A 154 -7.84 -8.70 -0.36
N PRO A 155 -8.89 -7.92 -0.05
CA PRO A 155 -9.98 -8.38 0.81
C PRO A 155 -10.75 -9.54 0.18
N ALA A 156 -11.38 -10.35 1.01
CA ALA A 156 -12.23 -11.45 0.54
C ALA A 156 -13.45 -10.93 -0.24
N GLU A 157 -13.95 -9.77 0.17
CA GLU A 157 -15.05 -9.07 -0.48
C GLU A 157 -14.49 -8.21 -1.61
N ARG A 158 -14.55 -8.73 -2.82
CA ARG A 158 -14.12 -8.02 -4.02
C ARG A 158 -15.32 -7.33 -4.65
N PHE A 159 -15.68 -6.16 -4.17
CA PHE A 159 -16.71 -5.34 -4.81
C PHE A 159 -16.09 -4.55 -5.97
N VAL A 160 -16.59 -4.80 -7.16
CA VAL A 160 -16.44 -3.90 -8.29
C VAL A 160 -17.64 -2.94 -8.21
N ASN A 161 -17.46 -1.79 -7.55
CA ASN A 161 -18.46 -0.74 -7.58
C ASN A 161 -18.61 -0.21 -9.00
N GLU A 162 -19.82 0.24 -9.36
CA GLU A 162 -20.05 0.93 -10.64
C GLU A 162 -19.05 2.08 -10.81
N MET A 163 -18.31 2.04 -11.91
CA MET A 163 -17.24 2.98 -12.16
C MET A 163 -17.78 4.24 -12.82
N ASN A 164 -17.62 5.38 -12.17
CA ASN A 164 -17.77 6.65 -12.85
C ASN A 164 -16.48 7.00 -13.58
N ILE A 165 -16.40 6.63 -14.87
CA ILE A 165 -15.22 6.81 -15.75
C ILE A 165 -14.90 8.30 -16.00
N GLN A 166 -15.77 9.21 -15.59
CA GLN A 166 -15.64 10.66 -15.86
C GLN A 166 -15.10 11.48 -14.66
N SER A 167 -14.57 10.84 -13.62
CA SER A 167 -14.00 11.57 -12.49
C SER A 167 -12.75 12.35 -12.90
N LYS A 168 -12.88 13.70 -12.97
CA LYS A 168 -11.79 14.63 -13.32
C LYS A 168 -10.81 14.92 -12.16
N ASN A 169 -10.99 14.31 -10.99
CA ASN A 169 -10.29 14.65 -9.76
C ASN A 169 -9.16 13.68 -9.39
N ASN A 170 -8.50 13.07 -10.38
CA ASN A 170 -7.39 12.17 -10.09
C ASN A 170 -6.09 12.96 -9.93
N PRO A 171 -5.41 12.86 -8.78
CA PRO A 171 -4.08 13.43 -8.65
C PRO A 171 -3.13 12.75 -9.62
N ALA A 172 -2.30 13.53 -10.30
CA ALA A 172 -1.26 13.01 -11.18
C ALA A 172 -0.34 12.06 -10.42
N VAL A 173 -0.10 10.85 -10.97
CA VAL A 173 0.67 9.76 -10.31
C VAL A 173 2.17 9.99 -10.49
N PHE A 174 2.70 11.12 -10.03
CA PHE A 174 4.10 11.46 -10.28
C PHE A 174 4.97 11.60 -9.02
N GLN A 175 4.37 11.44 -7.84
CA GLN A 175 5.13 11.52 -6.59
C GLN A 175 5.12 10.16 -5.88
N THR A 176 6.25 9.80 -5.25
CA THR A 176 6.39 8.55 -4.49
C THR A 176 5.32 8.37 -3.40
N SER A 177 4.86 9.49 -2.80
CA SER A 177 3.76 9.49 -1.82
C SER A 177 2.42 9.04 -2.40
N HIS A 178 2.18 9.25 -3.70
CA HIS A 178 0.94 8.82 -4.36
C HIS A 178 0.79 7.29 -4.43
N ALA A 179 1.89 6.54 -4.33
CA ALA A 179 1.86 5.07 -4.26
C ALA A 179 1.04 4.56 -3.07
N TYR A 180 0.91 5.36 -2.02
CA TYR A 180 0.16 5.00 -0.82
C TYR A 180 -1.26 5.60 -0.73
N GLU A 181 -1.64 6.50 -1.62
CA GLU A 181 -2.97 7.12 -1.56
C GLU A 181 -4.10 6.10 -1.69
N ILE A 182 -3.84 5.03 -2.41
CA ILE A 182 -4.81 3.98 -2.72
C ILE A 182 -4.70 2.79 -1.77
N SER A 183 -3.53 2.53 -1.19
CA SER A 183 -3.31 1.39 -0.29
C SER A 183 -4.15 1.46 0.99
N THR A 184 -4.62 2.66 1.35
CA THR A 184 -5.47 2.90 2.53
C THR A 184 -6.96 2.70 2.29
N ILE A 185 -7.38 2.55 1.02
CA ILE A 185 -8.80 2.40 0.65
C ILE A 185 -8.97 1.22 -0.31
N PRO A 186 -9.19 -0.02 0.19
CA PRO A 186 -9.20 -1.23 -0.62
C PRO A 186 -10.27 -1.26 -1.73
N TYR A 187 -11.31 -0.43 -1.61
CA TYR A 187 -12.43 -0.38 -2.58
C TYR A 187 -12.17 0.50 -3.80
N THR A 188 -11.12 1.33 -3.79
CA THR A 188 -10.80 2.26 -4.89
C THR A 188 -9.76 1.72 -5.86
N THR A 189 -9.10 0.62 -5.54
CA THR A 189 -7.99 0.06 -6.34
C THR A 189 -8.41 -0.30 -7.76
N PHE A 190 -9.64 -0.78 -7.94
CA PHE A 190 -10.14 -1.18 -9.26
C PHE A 190 -10.42 0.03 -10.15
N ASN A 191 -11.05 1.07 -9.60
CA ASN A 191 -11.29 2.32 -10.34
C ASN A 191 -9.97 2.94 -10.78
N ARG A 192 -8.96 2.97 -9.89
CA ARG A 192 -7.65 3.51 -10.19
C ARG A 192 -6.88 2.70 -11.25
N PHE A 193 -7.02 1.37 -11.24
CA PHE A 193 -6.47 0.51 -12.27
C PHE A 193 -7.03 0.87 -13.66
N PHE A 194 -8.35 1.06 -13.77
CA PHE A 194 -8.97 1.44 -15.05
C PHE A 194 -8.59 2.86 -15.48
N GLU A 195 -8.47 3.79 -14.56
CA GLU A 195 -7.99 5.15 -14.86
C GLU A 195 -6.55 5.12 -15.39
N TRP A 196 -5.67 4.42 -14.70
CA TRP A 196 -4.30 4.21 -15.14
C TRP A 196 -4.22 3.51 -16.50
N PHE A 197 -5.01 2.45 -16.70
CA PHE A 197 -5.06 1.73 -17.97
C PHE A 197 -5.55 2.63 -19.12
N ARG A 198 -6.57 3.45 -18.86
CA ARG A 198 -7.06 4.43 -19.83
C ARG A 198 -6.00 5.49 -20.13
N GLU A 199 -5.33 6.05 -19.11
CA GLU A 199 -4.26 7.03 -19.32
C GLU A 199 -3.13 6.48 -20.19
N ILE A 200 -2.69 5.24 -19.96
CA ILE A 200 -1.68 4.58 -20.80
C ILE A 200 -2.21 4.41 -22.22
N SER A 201 -3.43 3.90 -22.37
CA SER A 201 -4.05 3.71 -23.69
C SER A 201 -4.21 5.03 -24.44
N ASP A 202 -4.57 6.11 -23.78
CA ASP A 202 -4.68 7.44 -24.37
C ASP A 202 -3.30 7.98 -24.81
N ILE A 203 -2.24 7.76 -24.01
CA ILE A 203 -0.87 8.13 -24.35
C ILE A 203 -0.40 7.34 -25.59
N GLU A 204 -0.61 6.02 -25.61
CA GLU A 204 -0.25 5.15 -26.74
C GLU A 204 -0.99 5.58 -28.00
N ASN A 205 -2.30 5.83 -27.91
CA ASN A 205 -3.09 6.31 -29.06
C ASN A 205 -2.61 7.67 -29.56
N ALA A 206 -2.23 8.59 -28.67
CA ALA A 206 -1.67 9.88 -29.05
C ALA A 206 -0.31 9.74 -29.75
N GLN A 207 0.56 8.85 -29.28
CA GLN A 207 1.84 8.55 -29.91
C GLN A 207 1.65 7.94 -31.30
N ILE A 208 0.75 6.98 -31.44
CA ILE A 208 0.40 6.37 -32.73
C ILE A 208 -0.14 7.43 -33.67
N ALA A 209 -1.02 8.31 -33.23
CA ALA A 209 -1.55 9.41 -34.04
C ALA A 209 -0.47 10.38 -34.48
N GLN A 210 0.50 10.71 -33.64
CA GLN A 210 1.65 11.56 -33.99
C GLN A 210 2.56 10.88 -35.05
N LEU A 211 2.88 9.59 -34.85
CA LEU A 211 3.64 8.82 -35.82
C LEU A 211 2.92 8.75 -37.16
N PHE A 212 1.61 8.55 -37.13
CA PHE A 212 0.79 8.54 -38.36
C PHE A 212 0.83 9.89 -39.07
N GLN A 213 0.70 10.99 -38.35
CA GLN A 213 0.82 12.34 -38.92
C GLN A 213 2.21 12.59 -39.53
N GLN A 214 3.28 12.18 -38.86
CA GLN A 214 4.65 12.30 -39.38
C GLN A 214 4.86 11.49 -40.66
N LEU A 215 4.31 10.26 -40.72
CA LEU A 215 4.39 9.41 -41.88
C LEU A 215 3.60 9.99 -43.08
N VAL A 216 2.39 10.51 -42.83
CA VAL A 216 1.55 11.12 -43.88
C VAL A 216 2.15 12.45 -44.39
N SER A 217 2.80 13.22 -43.48
CA SER A 217 3.43 14.49 -43.82
C SER A 217 4.78 14.35 -44.55
N ASN A 218 5.34 13.16 -44.64
CA ASN A 218 6.65 12.92 -45.21
C ASN A 218 6.54 12.71 -46.72
N PRO A 219 7.06 13.63 -47.59
CA PRO A 219 6.89 13.57 -49.06
C PRO A 219 7.47 12.32 -49.71
N SER A 220 8.39 11.61 -49.06
CA SER A 220 9.01 10.37 -49.55
C SER A 220 8.09 9.16 -49.45
N VAL A 221 7.08 9.17 -48.59
CA VAL A 221 6.11 8.08 -48.38
C VAL A 221 4.96 8.13 -49.40
N GLN A 222 4.71 9.31 -50.00
CA GLN A 222 3.67 9.45 -51.03
C GLN A 222 3.99 8.70 -52.34
N LYS A 223 5.22 8.28 -52.55
CA LYS A 223 5.66 7.64 -53.80
C LYS A 223 5.51 6.11 -53.85
N ASN A 224 5.35 5.43 -52.66
CA ASN A 224 5.22 3.96 -52.58
C ASN A 224 4.00 3.57 -51.76
N ARG A 225 2.83 3.74 -52.30
CA ARG A 225 1.57 3.82 -51.54
C ARG A 225 0.97 2.52 -51.03
N ASP A 226 1.39 1.31 -51.42
CA ASP A 226 0.46 0.19 -51.23
C ASP A 226 0.90 -1.03 -50.39
N ASN A 227 2.16 -1.26 -50.04
CA ASN A 227 2.51 -2.47 -49.31
C ASN A 227 3.42 -2.26 -48.08
N ASP A 228 4.31 -1.29 -48.11
CA ASP A 228 5.31 -1.11 -47.03
C ASP A 228 4.72 -0.43 -45.77
N PHE A 229 3.72 0.41 -45.99
CA PHE A 229 3.05 1.17 -44.92
C PHE A 229 2.22 0.28 -43.99
N LEU A 230 1.47 -0.66 -44.55
CA LEU A 230 0.68 -1.62 -43.77
C LEU A 230 1.57 -2.59 -43.01
N GLN A 231 2.72 -2.98 -43.55
CA GLN A 231 3.68 -3.82 -42.86
C GLN A 231 4.39 -3.10 -41.72
N GLN A 232 4.70 -1.82 -41.85
CA GLN A 232 5.28 -1.02 -40.77
C GLN A 232 4.29 -0.80 -39.60
N LEU A 233 3.01 -0.57 -39.88
CA LEU A 233 1.94 -0.50 -38.87
C LEU A 233 1.75 -1.83 -38.12
N VAL A 234 1.74 -2.94 -38.84
CA VAL A 234 1.61 -4.28 -38.22
C VAL A 234 2.84 -4.63 -37.39
N ASN A 235 4.04 -4.22 -37.82
CA ASN A 235 5.27 -4.46 -37.07
C ASN A 235 5.37 -3.56 -35.82
N ALA A 236 4.88 -2.32 -35.85
CA ALA A 236 4.79 -1.45 -34.68
C ALA A 236 3.79 -2.00 -33.66
N GLN A 237 2.67 -2.58 -34.10
CA GLN A 237 1.74 -3.26 -33.19
C GLN A 237 2.29 -4.55 -32.55
N LYS A 238 3.22 -5.23 -33.16
CA LYS A 238 3.84 -6.47 -32.61
C LYS A 238 4.98 -6.23 -31.65
N GLN A 239 5.52 -5.01 -31.56
CA GLN A 239 6.60 -4.61 -30.66
C GLN A 239 6.10 -3.95 -29.37
N MET A 240 4.79 -3.73 -29.24
CA MET A 240 4.10 -3.35 -28.02
C MET A 240 3.49 -4.59 -27.32
#